data_56724d575a0001b7ade6130d13098774
#
_entry.id   56724d575a0001b7ade6130d13098774
#
_cell.length_a   1.000
_cell.length_b   1.000
_cell.length_c   1.000
_cell.angle_alpha   90.00
_cell.angle_beta   90.00
_cell.angle_gamma   90.00
#
_symmetry.space_group_name_H-M   'P 1'
#
loop_
_entity.id
_entity.type
_entity.pdbx_description
1 polymer ?
#
loop_
_entity_poly.entity_id
_entity_poly.type
_entity_poly.pdbx_seq_one_letter_code
_entity_poly.pdbx_strand_id
1 'polypeptide(L)'
;MSGEKRFAVLIDADNVSDKYINIILDEISNDGIATYKRIYGDWTKPTLASWKPILLNNSIMPVQQYAYTAGKNSTDSAMIIDAMDILYTGNVEGFALVSSDSDFTRLASRLRESGMVVVGMGERKTPAAFIAACNKFK
;
A
#
# COMPACT_ATOMS: atom_id res chain seq x y z
N MET A 1 9.15 26.34 0.70
CA MET A 1 7.97 25.99 1.39
C MET A 1 7.81 24.51 1.55
N SER A 2 7.64 24.11 2.72
CA SER A 2 7.64 22.69 3.04
C SER A 2 6.21 22.14 3.13
N GLY A 3 5.34 22.54 2.27
CA GLY A 3 3.93 22.22 2.44
C GLY A 3 3.56 20.77 2.22
N GLU A 4 4.25 20.07 1.35
CA GLU A 4 3.78 18.76 0.94
C GLU A 4 4.46 17.64 1.69
N LYS A 5 3.64 16.72 2.21
CA LYS A 5 4.14 15.52 2.86
C LYS A 5 4.52 14.49 1.80
N ARG A 6 5.58 13.75 2.07
CA ARG A 6 5.99 12.65 1.21
C ARG A 6 5.40 11.36 1.72
N PHE A 7 4.76 10.62 0.82
CA PHE A 7 4.08 9.37 1.16
C PHE A 7 4.72 8.20 0.47
N ALA A 8 4.81 7.08 1.18
CA ALA A 8 5.09 5.79 0.58
C ALA A 8 3.76 5.11 0.28
N VAL A 9 3.50 4.82 -0.98
CA VAL A 9 2.27 4.17 -1.42
C VAL A 9 2.55 2.70 -1.63
N LEU A 10 1.93 1.85 -0.82
CA LEU A 10 2.15 0.41 -0.84
C LEU A 10 0.83 -0.27 -1.19
N ILE A 11 0.81 -0.97 -2.31
CA ILE A 11 -0.42 -1.53 -2.87
C ILE A 11 -0.38 -3.05 -2.82
N ASP A 12 -1.44 -3.65 -2.32
CA ASP A 12 -1.62 -5.09 -2.23
C ASP A 12 -2.33 -5.57 -3.50
N ALA A 13 -1.57 -6.08 -4.47
CA ALA A 13 -2.12 -6.44 -5.78
C ALA A 13 -3.13 -7.59 -5.72
N ASP A 14 -3.02 -8.46 -4.73
CA ASP A 14 -3.92 -9.60 -4.62
C ASP A 14 -5.33 -9.18 -4.17
N ASN A 15 -5.44 -8.02 -3.53
CA ASN A 15 -6.70 -7.57 -2.95
C ASN A 15 -7.18 -6.22 -3.51
N VAL A 16 -6.57 -5.74 -4.57
CA VAL A 16 -6.94 -4.46 -5.18
C VAL A 16 -7.03 -4.62 -6.68
N SER A 17 -8.13 -4.17 -7.28
CA SER A 17 -8.31 -4.20 -8.72
C SER A 17 -7.55 -3.05 -9.38
N ASP A 18 -6.93 -3.34 -10.52
CA ASP A 18 -6.19 -2.33 -11.28
C ASP A 18 -7.08 -1.20 -11.80
N LYS A 19 -8.36 -1.43 -11.91
CA LYS A 19 -9.28 -0.39 -12.41
C LYS A 19 -9.38 0.80 -11.47
N TYR A 20 -8.93 0.67 -10.23
CA TYR A 20 -9.01 1.75 -9.24
C TYR A 20 -7.74 2.59 -9.15
N ILE A 21 -6.71 2.29 -9.95
CA ILE A 21 -5.40 2.94 -9.76
C ILE A 21 -5.47 4.45 -9.89
N ASN A 22 -6.24 4.96 -10.85
CA ASN A 22 -6.33 6.40 -11.04
C ASN A 22 -6.98 7.09 -9.84
N ILE A 23 -8.01 6.45 -9.29
CA ILE A 23 -8.68 6.98 -8.09
C ILE A 23 -7.72 6.98 -6.91
N ILE A 24 -6.97 5.89 -6.75
CA ILE A 24 -6.00 5.74 -5.67
C ILE A 24 -4.97 6.86 -5.72
N LEU A 25 -4.36 7.07 -6.88
CA LEU A 25 -3.31 8.07 -7.02
C LEU A 25 -3.85 9.49 -6.86
N ASP A 26 -5.06 9.74 -7.36
CA ASP A 26 -5.70 11.04 -7.20
C ASP A 26 -5.96 11.35 -5.73
N GLU A 27 -6.46 10.37 -4.98
CA GLU A 27 -6.74 10.56 -3.57
C GLU A 27 -5.47 10.84 -2.78
N ILE A 28 -4.39 10.15 -3.11
CA ILE A 28 -3.11 10.38 -2.44
C ILE A 28 -2.58 11.77 -2.73
N SER A 29 -2.78 12.27 -3.94
CA SER A 29 -2.30 13.59 -4.30
C SER A 29 -2.96 14.70 -3.49
N ASN A 30 -4.12 14.45 -2.90
CA ASN A 30 -4.77 15.39 -2.01
C ASN A 30 -4.05 15.51 -0.67
N ASP A 31 -3.28 14.48 -0.29
CA ASP A 31 -2.59 14.45 1.00
C ASP A 31 -1.11 14.80 0.89
N GLY A 32 -0.52 14.62 -0.28
CA GLY A 32 0.89 14.90 -0.46
C GLY A 32 1.44 14.34 -1.76
N ILE A 33 2.72 14.02 -1.74
CA ILE A 33 3.45 13.51 -2.91
C ILE A 33 3.82 12.06 -2.68
N ALA A 34 3.59 11.21 -3.68
CA ALA A 34 4.01 9.81 -3.61
C ALA A 34 5.47 9.70 -4.05
N THR A 35 6.37 9.51 -3.09
CA THR A 35 7.80 9.34 -3.39
C THR A 35 8.20 7.89 -3.51
N TYR A 36 7.41 6.98 -2.92
CA TYR A 36 7.54 5.56 -3.16
C TYR A 36 6.20 5.07 -3.69
N LYS A 37 6.22 4.32 -4.78
CA LYS A 37 5.03 3.67 -5.32
C LYS A 37 5.40 2.23 -5.60
N ARG A 38 4.98 1.32 -4.74
CA ARG A 38 5.31 -0.11 -4.83
C ARG A 38 4.05 -0.95 -4.76
N ILE A 39 4.06 -2.04 -5.50
CA ILE A 39 2.93 -2.94 -5.53
C ILE A 39 3.43 -4.38 -5.36
N TYR A 40 2.74 -5.12 -4.51
CA TYR A 40 3.18 -6.42 -4.03
C TYR A 40 2.24 -7.52 -4.51
N GLY A 41 2.80 -8.55 -5.09
CA GLY A 41 2.01 -9.66 -5.56
C GLY A 41 2.87 -10.74 -6.19
N ASP A 42 2.23 -11.85 -6.53
CA ASP A 42 2.90 -12.91 -7.28
C ASP A 42 2.70 -12.65 -8.77
N TRP A 43 3.71 -12.04 -9.38
CA TRP A 43 3.62 -11.59 -10.78
C TRP A 43 3.70 -12.73 -11.79
N THR A 44 3.89 -13.98 -11.32
CA THR A 44 3.79 -15.15 -12.18
C THR A 44 2.33 -15.52 -12.45
N LYS A 45 1.39 -14.99 -11.66
CA LYS A 45 -0.03 -15.31 -11.82
C LYS A 45 -0.63 -14.55 -13.01
N PRO A 46 -1.36 -15.24 -13.91
CA PRO A 46 -2.00 -14.55 -15.03
C PRO A 46 -3.02 -13.49 -14.62
N THR A 47 -3.62 -13.66 -13.45
CA THR A 47 -4.63 -12.71 -12.95
C THR A 47 -4.08 -11.32 -12.70
N LEU A 48 -2.76 -11.18 -12.54
CA LEU A 48 -2.12 -9.89 -12.33
C LEU A 48 -1.54 -9.29 -13.61
N ALA A 49 -1.71 -9.96 -14.76
CA ALA A 49 -1.11 -9.50 -16.01
C ALA A 49 -1.62 -8.13 -16.45
N SER A 50 -2.87 -7.80 -16.12
CA SER A 50 -3.46 -6.52 -16.51
C SER A 50 -2.79 -5.31 -15.83
N TRP A 51 -2.06 -5.55 -14.75
CA TRP A 51 -1.33 -4.48 -14.08
C TRP A 51 -0.14 -3.99 -14.87
N LYS A 52 0.44 -4.81 -15.73
CA LYS A 52 1.73 -4.50 -16.36
C LYS A 52 1.80 -3.13 -17.06
N PRO A 53 0.88 -2.81 -17.98
CA PRO A 53 0.95 -1.47 -18.60
C PRO A 53 0.71 -0.34 -17.59
N ILE A 54 -0.09 -0.60 -16.57
CA ILE A 54 -0.40 0.40 -15.55
C ILE A 54 0.84 0.73 -14.72
N LEU A 55 1.63 -0.29 -14.39
CA LEU A 55 2.87 -0.08 -13.63
C LEU A 55 3.83 0.81 -14.40
N LEU A 56 3.97 0.57 -15.71
CA LEU A 56 4.86 1.33 -16.56
C LEU A 56 4.39 2.78 -16.68
N ASN A 57 3.09 2.97 -16.88
CA ASN A 57 2.54 4.30 -17.11
C ASN A 57 2.53 5.17 -15.86
N ASN A 58 2.58 4.57 -14.68
CA ASN A 58 2.49 5.29 -13.42
C ASN A 58 3.75 5.21 -12.58
N SER A 59 4.81 4.63 -13.09
CA SER A 59 6.09 4.47 -12.39
C SER A 59 5.92 3.75 -11.05
N ILE A 60 5.14 2.67 -11.05
CA ILE A 60 4.92 1.86 -9.88
C ILE A 60 5.88 0.67 -9.94
N MET A 61 6.64 0.45 -8.86
CA MET A 61 7.62 -0.61 -8.81
C MET A 61 6.98 -1.92 -8.31
N PRO A 62 6.96 -2.97 -9.15
CA PRO A 62 6.45 -4.26 -8.67
C PRO A 62 7.48 -4.96 -7.79
N VAL A 63 6.98 -5.57 -6.73
CA VAL A 63 7.78 -6.40 -5.83
C VAL A 63 7.22 -7.80 -5.88
N GLN A 64 8.06 -8.77 -6.20
CA GLN A 64 7.64 -10.16 -6.31
C GLN A 64 7.52 -10.79 -4.93
N GLN A 65 6.43 -11.47 -4.71
CA GLN A 65 6.21 -12.24 -3.50
C GLN A 65 5.59 -13.58 -3.90
N TYR A 66 6.36 -14.64 -3.79
CA TYR A 66 5.85 -15.97 -4.13
C TYR A 66 4.98 -16.50 -2.98
N ALA A 67 3.92 -17.19 -3.34
CA ALA A 67 3.06 -17.87 -2.38
C ALA A 67 3.64 -19.25 -2.08
N TYR A 68 4.56 -19.33 -1.13
CA TYR A 68 5.21 -20.61 -0.81
C TYR A 68 4.25 -21.60 -0.15
N THR A 69 3.25 -21.09 0.55
CA THR A 69 2.27 -21.92 1.22
C THR A 69 0.89 -21.54 0.72
N ALA A 70 0.15 -22.49 0.19
CA ALA A 70 -1.17 -22.23 -0.36
C ALA A 70 -2.08 -21.56 0.68
N GLY A 71 -2.73 -20.50 0.26
CA GLY A 71 -3.68 -19.77 1.10
C GLY A 71 -3.08 -18.92 2.19
N LYS A 72 -1.76 -18.78 2.23
CA LYS A 72 -1.11 -17.93 3.25
C LYS A 72 -0.84 -16.53 2.72
N ASN A 73 -0.53 -15.63 3.65
CA ASN A 73 -0.42 -14.19 3.40
C ASN A 73 0.99 -13.77 3.04
N SER A 74 1.62 -14.47 2.10
CA SER A 74 3.00 -14.20 1.74
C SER A 74 3.18 -12.83 1.10
N THR A 75 2.20 -12.35 0.35
CA THR A 75 2.25 -11.01 -0.23
C THR A 75 2.29 -9.94 0.85
N ASP A 76 1.54 -10.15 1.93
CA ASP A 76 1.48 -9.21 3.04
C ASP A 76 2.83 -9.07 3.72
N SER A 77 3.59 -10.16 3.82
CA SER A 77 4.89 -10.14 4.50
C SER A 77 5.88 -9.22 3.80
N ALA A 78 5.93 -9.24 2.47
CA ALA A 78 6.84 -8.36 1.72
C ALA A 78 6.47 -6.91 1.92
N MET A 79 5.19 -6.60 1.90
CA MET A 79 4.71 -5.24 2.09
C MET A 79 5.04 -4.74 3.49
N ILE A 80 4.88 -5.59 4.50
CA ILE A 80 5.21 -5.22 5.88
C ILE A 80 6.71 -4.96 6.04
N ILE A 81 7.55 -5.82 5.48
CA ILE A 81 8.99 -5.65 5.55
C ILE A 81 9.41 -4.34 4.90
N ASP A 82 8.89 -4.06 3.72
CA ASP A 82 9.22 -2.82 3.02
C ASP A 82 8.74 -1.59 3.78
N ALA A 83 7.55 -1.67 4.36
CA ALA A 83 7.02 -0.56 5.15
C ALA A 83 7.94 -0.23 6.31
N MET A 84 8.42 -1.25 7.02
CA MET A 84 9.32 -1.04 8.15
C MET A 84 10.68 -0.51 7.69
N ASP A 85 11.19 -1.01 6.56
CA ASP A 85 12.42 -0.48 5.98
C ASP A 85 12.28 1.00 5.66
N ILE A 86 11.20 1.37 5.00
CA ILE A 86 10.96 2.76 4.61
C ILE A 86 10.78 3.64 5.86
N LEU A 87 10.14 3.10 6.90
CA LEU A 87 9.97 3.84 8.14
C LEU A 87 11.32 4.28 8.73
N TYR A 88 12.30 3.39 8.72
CA TYR A 88 13.59 3.66 9.35
C TYR A 88 14.61 4.30 8.41
N THR A 89 14.53 4.06 7.12
CA THR A 89 15.56 4.54 6.19
C THR A 89 15.02 5.54 5.17
N GLY A 90 13.72 5.53 4.93
CA GLY A 90 13.11 6.42 3.97
C GLY A 90 12.90 7.81 4.55
N ASN A 91 12.59 8.72 3.67
CA ASN A 91 12.40 10.10 4.06
C ASN A 91 10.95 10.50 3.74
N VAL A 92 10.02 9.91 4.48
CA VAL A 92 8.59 10.13 4.28
C VAL A 92 7.93 10.56 5.57
N GLU A 93 6.80 11.22 5.45
CA GLU A 93 5.97 11.63 6.57
C GLU A 93 4.74 10.76 6.71
N GLY A 94 4.40 9.99 5.68
CA GLY A 94 3.20 9.17 5.74
C GLY A 94 3.27 7.95 4.85
N PHE A 95 2.28 7.07 5.05
CA PHE A 95 2.12 5.84 4.28
C PHE A 95 0.68 5.73 3.80
N ALA A 96 0.50 5.35 2.56
CA ALA A 96 -0.81 4.96 2.04
C ALA A 96 -0.80 3.44 1.89
N LEU A 97 -1.61 2.77 2.68
CA LEU A 97 -1.74 1.32 2.67
C LEU A 97 -3.00 0.96 1.89
N VAL A 98 -2.81 0.42 0.69
CA VAL A 98 -3.91 0.16 -0.24
C VAL A 98 -4.24 -1.33 -0.20
N SER A 99 -5.18 -1.69 0.64
CA SER A 99 -5.63 -3.06 0.84
C SER A 99 -6.88 -3.06 1.70
N SER A 100 -7.66 -4.12 1.62
CA SER A 100 -8.81 -4.34 2.51
C SER A 100 -8.52 -5.43 3.54
N ASP A 101 -7.28 -5.88 3.65
CA ASP A 101 -6.90 -7.01 4.49
C ASP A 101 -6.60 -6.57 5.91
N SER A 102 -7.29 -7.19 6.88
CA SER A 102 -7.10 -6.89 8.29
C SER A 102 -5.69 -7.22 8.80
N ASP A 103 -4.93 -8.02 8.06
CA ASP A 103 -3.56 -8.36 8.44
C ASP A 103 -2.66 -7.13 8.52
N PHE A 104 -3.06 -6.02 7.90
CA PHE A 104 -2.28 -4.78 7.95
C PHE A 104 -2.66 -3.87 9.13
N THR A 105 -3.59 -4.30 9.98
CA THR A 105 -4.03 -3.50 11.13
C THR A 105 -2.86 -3.16 12.05
N ARG A 106 -2.04 -4.14 12.41
CA ARG A 106 -0.90 -3.90 13.29
C ARG A 106 0.15 -3.02 12.65
N LEU A 107 0.35 -3.17 11.35
CA LEU A 107 1.29 -2.31 10.63
C LEU A 107 0.83 -0.86 10.69
N ALA A 108 -0.45 -0.60 10.41
CA ALA A 108 -0.99 0.75 10.48
C ALA A 108 -0.78 1.36 11.86
N SER A 109 -1.10 0.62 12.92
CA SER A 109 -0.92 1.09 14.29
C SER A 109 0.56 1.37 14.59
N ARG A 110 1.45 0.50 14.15
CA ARG A 110 2.89 0.67 14.41
C ARG A 110 3.44 1.91 13.72
N LEU A 111 3.01 2.16 12.48
CA LEU A 111 3.44 3.35 11.76
C LEU A 111 2.96 4.62 12.43
N ARG A 112 1.73 4.60 12.93
CA ARG A 112 1.19 5.76 13.64
C ARG A 112 1.93 6.02 14.93
N GLU A 113 2.33 4.96 15.64
CA GLU A 113 3.13 5.11 16.86
C GLU A 113 4.45 5.82 16.60
N SER A 114 4.97 5.70 15.40
CA SER A 114 6.21 6.38 15.00
C SER A 114 5.97 7.77 14.43
N GLY A 115 4.75 8.28 14.54
CA GLY A 115 4.44 9.62 14.09
C GLY A 115 4.08 9.74 12.61
N MET A 116 3.91 8.63 11.92
CA MET A 116 3.54 8.66 10.52
C MET A 116 2.05 8.94 10.34
N VAL A 117 1.71 9.65 9.28
CA VAL A 117 0.32 9.76 8.85
C VAL A 117 0.01 8.50 8.04
N VAL A 118 -1.03 7.77 8.43
CA VAL A 118 -1.42 6.55 7.74
C VAL A 118 -2.77 6.73 7.08
N VAL A 119 -2.79 6.60 5.76
CA VAL A 119 -4.00 6.67 4.96
C VAL A 119 -4.29 5.27 4.44
N GLY A 120 -5.41 4.69 4.87
CA GLY A 120 -5.85 3.40 4.36
C GLY A 120 -6.77 3.59 3.19
N MET A 121 -6.71 2.69 2.23
CA MET A 121 -7.62 2.67 1.10
C MET A 121 -8.05 1.25 0.83
N GLY A 122 -9.34 1.02 0.72
CA GLY A 122 -9.86 -0.31 0.46
C GLY A 122 -11.33 -0.27 0.12
N GLU A 123 -11.90 -1.46 -0.02
CA GLU A 123 -13.32 -1.60 -0.34
C GLU A 123 -14.17 -1.40 0.89
N ARG A 124 -15.50 -1.32 0.67
CA ARG A 124 -16.46 -1.14 1.77
C ARG A 124 -16.41 -2.26 2.79
N LYS A 125 -16.02 -3.46 2.37
CA LYS A 125 -15.93 -4.63 3.26
C LYS A 125 -14.73 -4.59 4.20
N THR A 126 -13.90 -3.56 4.12
CA THR A 126 -12.70 -3.46 4.95
C THR A 126 -13.07 -3.56 6.43
N PRO A 127 -12.38 -4.42 7.20
CA PRO A 127 -12.70 -4.57 8.62
C PRO A 127 -12.53 -3.29 9.41
N ALA A 128 -13.44 -3.09 10.37
CA ALA A 128 -13.45 -1.87 11.18
C ALA A 128 -12.14 -1.66 11.93
N ALA A 129 -11.47 -2.73 12.33
CA ALA A 129 -10.20 -2.61 13.07
C ALA A 129 -9.11 -1.95 12.21
N PHE A 130 -9.05 -2.29 10.93
CA PHE A 130 -8.08 -1.67 10.04
C PHE A 130 -8.41 -0.20 9.81
N ILE A 131 -9.68 0.10 9.57
CA ILE A 131 -10.12 1.49 9.38
C ILE A 131 -9.74 2.33 10.60
N ALA A 132 -9.99 1.80 11.79
CA ALA A 132 -9.69 2.52 13.03
C ALA A 132 -8.20 2.71 13.26
N ALA A 133 -7.37 1.82 12.72
CA ALA A 133 -5.92 1.92 12.87
C ALA A 133 -5.30 3.00 12.00
N CYS A 134 -6.03 3.51 11.01
CA CYS A 134 -5.55 4.54 10.09
C CYS A 134 -5.96 5.92 10.56
N ASN A 135 -5.19 6.95 10.16
CA ASN A 135 -5.59 8.34 10.42
C ASN A 135 -6.79 8.72 9.55
N LYS A 136 -6.77 8.25 8.30
CA LYS A 136 -7.87 8.44 7.35
C LYS A 136 -8.11 7.14 6.61
N PHE A 137 -9.32 6.93 6.18
CA PHE A 137 -9.66 5.78 5.34
C PHE A 137 -10.51 6.24 4.17
N LYS A 138 -10.15 5.79 2.99
CA LYS A 138 -10.83 6.20 1.74
C LYS A 138 -11.33 5.04 0.92
#